data_185548f89bbd5cd638f908db13ca5606
#
_entry.id   185548f89bbd5cd638f908db13ca5606
#
_cell.length_a   1.000
_cell.length_b   1.000
_cell.length_c   1.000
_cell.angle_alpha   90.00
_cell.angle_beta   90.00
_cell.angle_gamma   90.00
#
_symmetry.space_group_name_H-M   'P 1'
#
loop_
_entity.id
_entity.type
_entity.pdbx_description
1 polymer ?
#
loop_
_entity_poly.entity_id
_entity_poly.type
_entity_poly.pdbx_seq_one_letter_code
_entity_poly.pdbx_strand_id
1 'polypeptide(L)'
;MACTEDEKSYRIQREDGQLVGETLSEGEVTFITFLYYYHLIKGSLKENDVSKNKVLVIDDPISSLDSNILFIVSVLVKELMKETMKEKTNIKQVIILTHNTYFYKEITYDLKRYHQGKYSFWIIKKDNNVSKIEKFEENPIKNSYELLWQEVRRAKENNISWVSLQNVMRRIIEYYFRILGSFEHNDSLSEYFENIEEKRVCNSFISWFNDGSHEISDDLFVQSQDTSIEIYLKVFENMFKVTGHEAHYKMMMGIK
;
A
#
# COMPACT_ATOMS: atom_id res chain seq x y z
N MET A 1 -19.51 0.71 29.13
CA MET A 1 -19.04 -0.51 29.83
C MET A 1 -19.49 -0.40 31.27
N ALA A 2 -20.38 -1.28 31.73
CA ALA A 2 -20.85 -1.28 33.13
C ALA A 2 -20.11 -2.37 33.91
N CYS A 3 -19.65 -2.02 35.11
CA CYS A 3 -19.06 -2.98 36.05
C CYS A 3 -20.15 -3.37 37.06
N THR A 4 -20.39 -4.66 37.25
CA THR A 4 -21.28 -5.17 38.34
C THR A 4 -20.42 -5.56 39.53
N GLU A 5 -20.73 -5.01 40.71
CA GLU A 5 -19.94 -5.17 41.92
C GLU A 5 -19.88 -6.60 42.45
N ASP A 6 -20.83 -7.48 42.10
CA ASP A 6 -20.96 -8.84 42.67
C ASP A 6 -20.12 -9.93 41.97
N GLU A 7 -19.62 -9.69 40.81
CA GLU A 7 -18.73 -10.62 40.11
C GLU A 7 -17.52 -9.80 39.60
N LYS A 8 -16.32 -10.26 39.85
CA LYS A 8 -15.06 -9.66 39.32
C LYS A 8 -14.97 -9.75 37.79
N SER A 9 -16.08 -9.50 37.10
CA SER A 9 -16.22 -9.57 35.65
C SER A 9 -16.83 -8.29 35.10
N TYR A 10 -16.30 -7.83 33.96
CA TYR A 10 -16.86 -6.71 33.22
C TYR A 10 -17.90 -7.22 32.22
N ARG A 11 -19.06 -6.56 32.17
CA ARG A 11 -20.10 -6.84 31.18
C ARG A 11 -20.21 -5.67 30.20
N ILE A 12 -20.41 -6.01 28.94
CA ILE A 12 -20.60 -5.01 27.90
C ILE A 12 -22.12 -4.81 27.76
N GLN A 13 -22.54 -3.56 27.87
CA GLN A 13 -23.95 -3.14 27.69
C GLN A 13 -24.02 -2.09 26.60
N ARG A 14 -25.12 -2.07 25.85
CA ARG A 14 -25.51 -0.98 24.96
C ARG A 14 -26.00 0.21 25.77
N GLU A 15 -26.13 1.37 25.12
CA GLU A 15 -26.63 2.61 25.77
C GLU A 15 -28.03 2.45 26.36
N ASP A 16 -28.85 1.59 25.78
CA ASP A 16 -30.20 1.26 26.27
C ASP A 16 -30.21 0.27 27.45
N GLY A 17 -29.06 -0.13 27.96
CA GLY A 17 -28.91 -1.05 29.09
C GLY A 17 -29.02 -2.54 28.72
N GLN A 18 -29.22 -2.89 27.45
CA GLN A 18 -29.28 -4.29 27.03
C GLN A 18 -27.87 -4.93 27.07
N LEU A 19 -27.81 -6.15 27.58
CA LEU A 19 -26.57 -6.95 27.54
C LEU A 19 -26.26 -7.32 26.10
N VAL A 20 -25.03 -7.12 25.70
CA VAL A 20 -24.59 -7.29 24.32
C VAL A 20 -24.54 -8.75 23.91
N GLY A 21 -24.29 -9.68 24.84
CA GLY A 21 -24.36 -11.13 24.69
C GLY A 21 -23.99 -11.64 23.30
N GLU A 22 -24.90 -12.38 22.69
CA GLU A 22 -24.71 -12.99 21.36
C GLU A 22 -25.01 -12.03 20.18
N THR A 23 -25.26 -10.75 20.43
CA THR A 23 -25.69 -9.77 19.41
C THR A 23 -24.55 -8.97 18.78
N LEU A 24 -23.29 -9.25 19.18
CA LEU A 24 -22.11 -8.64 18.58
C LEU A 24 -21.81 -9.30 17.24
N SER A 25 -21.48 -8.46 16.26
CA SER A 25 -20.85 -8.93 15.03
C SER A 25 -19.44 -9.44 15.30
N GLU A 26 -18.93 -10.31 14.44
CA GLU A 26 -17.55 -10.82 14.53
C GLU A 26 -16.52 -9.68 14.59
N GLY A 27 -16.72 -8.61 13.81
CA GLY A 27 -15.86 -7.44 13.82
C GLY A 27 -15.87 -6.70 15.16
N GLU A 28 -17.04 -6.53 15.78
CA GLU A 28 -17.16 -5.91 17.11
C GLU A 28 -16.46 -6.75 18.18
N VAL A 29 -16.62 -8.07 18.15
CA VAL A 29 -15.94 -8.98 19.07
C VAL A 29 -14.43 -8.85 18.92
N THR A 30 -13.92 -8.90 17.70
CA THR A 30 -12.48 -8.78 17.41
C THR A 30 -11.94 -7.43 17.88
N PHE A 31 -12.66 -6.34 17.62
CA PHE A 31 -12.27 -5.00 18.04
C PHE A 31 -12.23 -4.85 19.57
N ILE A 32 -13.24 -5.32 20.28
CA ILE A 32 -13.29 -5.28 21.74
C ILE A 32 -12.17 -6.14 22.35
N THR A 33 -11.92 -7.30 21.77
CA THR A 33 -10.81 -8.18 22.20
C THR A 33 -9.46 -7.51 22.00
N PHE A 34 -9.27 -6.83 20.86
CA PHE A 34 -8.06 -6.04 20.60
C PHE A 34 -7.90 -4.88 21.60
N LEU A 35 -8.95 -4.13 21.90
CA LEU A 35 -8.92 -3.04 22.89
C LEU A 35 -8.58 -3.54 24.28
N TYR A 36 -9.17 -4.68 24.69
CA TYR A 36 -8.84 -5.32 25.96
C TYR A 36 -7.36 -5.70 26.02
N TYR A 37 -6.85 -6.34 24.97
CA TYR A 37 -5.44 -6.70 24.85
C TYR A 37 -4.53 -5.46 24.90
N TYR A 38 -4.88 -4.40 24.17
CA TYR A 38 -4.14 -3.14 24.14
C TYR A 38 -4.01 -2.50 25.52
N HIS A 39 -5.10 -2.44 26.28
CA HIS A 39 -5.09 -1.92 27.65
C HIS A 39 -4.32 -2.84 28.61
N LEU A 40 -4.42 -4.13 28.45
CA LEU A 40 -3.67 -5.11 29.26
C LEU A 40 -2.15 -4.98 29.04
N ILE A 41 -1.71 -4.66 27.83
CA ILE A 41 -0.30 -4.39 27.54
C ILE A 41 0.19 -3.11 28.23
N LYS A 42 -0.59 -2.04 28.16
CA LYS A 42 -0.25 -0.74 28.78
C LYS A 42 -0.40 -0.75 30.31
N GLY A 43 -1.25 -1.62 30.83
CA GLY A 43 -1.41 -1.85 32.27
C GLY A 43 -0.56 -3.02 32.78
N SER A 44 -0.54 -3.19 34.07
CA SER A 44 -0.03 -4.41 34.71
C SER A 44 -1.04 -4.87 35.74
N LEU A 45 -1.42 -6.13 35.65
CA LEU A 45 -2.31 -6.77 36.62
C LEU A 45 -1.61 -7.10 37.96
N LYS A 46 -0.26 -7.01 37.97
CA LYS A 46 0.57 -7.26 39.15
C LYS A 46 1.72 -6.26 39.20
N GLU A 47 1.99 -5.70 40.36
CA GLU A 47 3.11 -4.77 40.59
C GLU A 47 4.47 -5.33 40.13
N ASN A 48 4.68 -6.63 40.31
CA ASN A 48 5.93 -7.30 39.91
C ASN A 48 6.13 -7.49 38.38
N ASP A 49 5.10 -7.29 37.58
CA ASP A 49 5.18 -7.47 36.12
C ASP A 49 5.44 -6.14 35.37
N VAL A 50 5.41 -5.02 36.06
CA VAL A 50 5.66 -3.69 35.46
C VAL A 50 7.09 -3.57 34.91
N SER A 51 8.06 -4.25 35.54
CA SER A 51 9.47 -4.15 35.21
C SER A 51 9.96 -5.18 34.17
N LYS A 52 9.14 -6.19 33.83
CA LYS A 52 9.60 -7.25 32.92
C LYS A 52 9.56 -6.79 31.45
N ASN A 53 10.62 -7.13 30.73
CA ASN A 53 10.66 -6.95 29.28
C ASN A 53 9.59 -7.82 28.59
N LYS A 54 8.88 -7.23 27.64
CA LYS A 54 7.80 -7.89 26.90
C LYS A 54 8.12 -7.97 25.42
N VAL A 55 7.71 -9.06 24.79
CA VAL A 55 7.60 -9.20 23.33
C VAL A 55 6.12 -9.31 23.02
N LEU A 56 5.64 -8.47 22.11
CA LEU A 56 4.24 -8.50 21.69
C LEU A 56 4.13 -9.21 20.36
N VAL A 57 3.14 -10.10 20.26
CA VAL A 57 2.74 -10.72 19.00
C VAL A 57 1.28 -10.33 18.75
N ILE A 58 1.05 -9.66 17.62
CA ILE A 58 -0.26 -9.23 17.17
C ILE A 58 -0.53 -10.01 15.88
N ASP A 59 -1.45 -10.97 15.98
CA ASP A 59 -1.82 -11.85 14.88
C ASP A 59 -3.20 -11.45 14.37
N ASP A 60 -3.24 -10.95 13.14
CA ASP A 60 -4.44 -10.57 12.39
C ASP A 60 -5.47 -9.80 13.25
N PRO A 61 -5.13 -8.61 13.75
CA PRO A 61 -5.97 -7.91 14.74
C PRO A 61 -7.30 -7.42 14.15
N ILE A 62 -7.51 -7.60 12.85
CA ILE A 62 -8.69 -7.15 12.10
C ILE A 62 -9.18 -8.28 11.22
N SER A 63 -10.33 -8.85 11.53
CA SER A 63 -11.00 -9.87 10.72
C SER A 63 -12.05 -9.27 9.76
N SER A 64 -12.55 -8.06 10.03
CA SER A 64 -13.57 -7.39 9.21
C SER A 64 -13.00 -6.30 8.32
N LEU A 65 -13.69 -6.03 7.20
CA LEU A 65 -13.37 -4.97 6.26
C LEU A 65 -13.93 -3.59 6.68
N ASP A 66 -14.39 -3.42 7.93
CA ASP A 66 -14.84 -2.12 8.41
C ASP A 66 -13.66 -1.14 8.46
N SER A 67 -13.73 -0.14 7.59
CA SER A 67 -12.67 0.84 7.40
C SER A 67 -12.42 1.70 8.66
N ASN A 68 -13.46 1.95 9.48
CA ASN A 68 -13.33 2.73 10.70
C ASN A 68 -12.58 1.94 11.77
N ILE A 69 -12.94 0.67 11.93
CA ILE A 69 -12.25 -0.24 12.86
C ILE A 69 -10.80 -0.42 12.44
N LEU A 70 -10.58 -0.66 11.14
CA LEU A 70 -9.23 -0.78 10.56
C LEU A 70 -8.37 0.45 10.88
N PHE A 71 -8.93 1.66 10.68
CA PHE A 71 -8.21 2.90 10.96
C PHE A 71 -7.85 3.02 12.44
N ILE A 72 -8.81 2.80 13.36
CA ILE A 72 -8.59 2.92 14.81
C ILE A 72 -7.53 1.92 15.28
N VAL A 73 -7.65 0.65 14.89
CA VAL A 73 -6.67 -0.39 15.26
C VAL A 73 -5.29 -0.06 14.70
N SER A 74 -5.21 0.42 13.46
CA SER A 74 -3.93 0.84 12.85
C SER A 74 -3.27 1.98 13.62
N VAL A 75 -4.03 2.97 14.08
CA VAL A 75 -3.51 4.08 14.89
C VAL A 75 -2.95 3.56 16.22
N LEU A 76 -3.67 2.69 16.92
CA LEU A 76 -3.25 2.13 18.20
C LEU A 76 -1.99 1.25 18.04
N VAL A 77 -1.93 0.45 17.00
CA VAL A 77 -0.73 -0.37 16.69
C VAL A 77 0.46 0.51 16.34
N LYS A 78 0.29 1.56 15.53
CA LYS A 78 1.36 2.53 15.25
C LYS A 78 1.89 3.20 16.52
N GLU A 79 1.00 3.49 17.47
CA GLU A 79 1.40 4.06 18.76
C GLU A 79 2.30 3.10 19.54
N LEU A 80 1.91 1.83 19.67
CA LEU A 80 2.73 0.78 20.29
C LEU A 80 4.10 0.64 19.61
N MET A 81 4.12 0.62 18.28
CA MET A 81 5.36 0.56 17.52
C MET A 81 6.26 1.76 17.82
N LYS A 82 5.72 2.98 17.79
CA LYS A 82 6.47 4.22 18.07
C LYS A 82 7.02 4.26 19.50
N GLU A 83 6.24 3.84 20.48
CA GLU A 83 6.65 3.77 21.89
C GLU A 83 7.80 2.76 22.07
N THR A 84 7.69 1.58 21.44
CA THR A 84 8.72 0.54 21.45
C THR A 84 10.02 1.02 20.80
N MET A 85 9.94 1.63 19.63
CA MET A 85 11.11 2.14 18.91
C MET A 85 11.83 3.28 19.66
N LYS A 86 11.10 4.06 20.46
CA LYS A 86 11.64 5.13 21.32
C LYS A 86 12.13 4.61 22.67
N GLU A 87 12.01 3.32 22.92
CA GLU A 87 12.39 2.68 24.19
C GLU A 87 11.71 3.27 25.42
N LYS A 88 10.51 3.84 25.24
CA LYS A 88 9.75 4.48 26.31
C LYS A 88 8.95 3.49 27.17
N THR A 89 8.95 2.21 26.80
CA THR A 89 8.19 1.14 27.44
C THR A 89 9.06 -0.07 27.72
N ASN A 90 8.55 -1.01 28.52
CA ASN A 90 9.19 -2.31 28.71
C ASN A 90 8.96 -3.29 27.54
N ILE A 91 8.29 -2.84 26.48
CA ILE A 91 8.12 -3.61 25.25
C ILE A 91 9.43 -3.51 24.44
N LYS A 92 10.06 -4.65 24.20
CA LYS A 92 11.34 -4.73 23.47
C LYS A 92 11.18 -5.08 22.00
N GLN A 93 10.07 -5.72 21.66
CA GLN A 93 9.78 -6.13 20.29
C GLN A 93 8.28 -6.20 20.05
N VAL A 94 7.85 -5.79 18.86
CA VAL A 94 6.48 -5.99 18.37
C VAL A 94 6.58 -6.78 17.07
N ILE A 95 5.92 -7.94 17.05
CA ILE A 95 5.79 -8.80 15.88
C ILE A 95 4.33 -8.69 15.42
N ILE A 96 4.13 -8.28 14.16
CA ILE A 96 2.80 -8.11 13.59
C ILE A 96 2.68 -9.09 12.44
N LEU A 97 1.68 -9.97 12.52
CA LEU A 97 1.31 -10.90 11.47
C LEU A 97 -0.02 -10.45 10.90
N THR A 98 -0.11 -10.36 9.58
CA THR A 98 -1.37 -9.99 8.93
C THR A 98 -1.41 -10.47 7.49
N HIS A 99 -2.58 -10.89 7.04
CA HIS A 99 -2.89 -11.11 5.64
C HIS A 99 -3.63 -9.91 5.01
N ASN A 100 -4.05 -8.92 5.83
CA ASN A 100 -4.75 -7.73 5.37
C ASN A 100 -3.74 -6.69 4.84
N THR A 101 -3.70 -6.52 3.51
CA THR A 101 -2.77 -5.62 2.83
C THR A 101 -3.07 -4.13 3.12
N TYR A 102 -4.32 -3.75 3.40
CA TYR A 102 -4.67 -2.37 3.77
C TYR A 102 -4.15 -2.03 5.16
N PHE A 103 -4.36 -2.93 6.12
CA PHE A 103 -3.81 -2.78 7.47
C PHE A 103 -2.28 -2.71 7.44
N TYR A 104 -1.64 -3.63 6.72
CA TYR A 104 -0.19 -3.62 6.52
C TYR A 104 0.31 -2.28 5.95
N LYS A 105 -0.32 -1.79 4.87
CA LYS A 105 0.04 -0.52 4.24
C LYS A 105 -0.09 0.64 5.23
N GLU A 106 -1.19 0.67 5.99
CA GLU A 106 -1.47 1.73 6.96
C GLU A 106 -0.41 1.78 8.06
N ILE A 107 -0.06 0.65 8.67
CA ILE A 107 0.92 0.61 9.77
C ILE A 107 2.37 0.83 9.31
N THR A 108 2.68 0.58 8.03
CA THR A 108 4.06 0.69 7.49
C THR A 108 4.33 2.01 6.77
N TYR A 109 3.32 2.84 6.53
CA TYR A 109 3.39 4.04 5.70
C TYR A 109 4.52 5.00 6.12
N ASP A 110 4.69 5.26 7.40
CA ASP A 110 5.64 6.25 7.93
C ASP A 110 6.99 5.66 8.41
N LEU A 111 7.18 4.35 8.35
CA LEU A 111 8.35 3.71 8.98
C LEU A 111 9.69 4.20 8.41
N LYS A 112 9.81 4.31 7.08
CA LYS A 112 11.03 4.80 6.42
C LYS A 112 11.41 6.22 6.89
N ARG A 113 10.43 7.06 7.16
CA ARG A 113 10.63 8.48 7.46
C ARG A 113 11.15 8.71 8.88
N TYR A 114 10.71 7.90 9.84
CA TYR A 114 10.92 8.18 11.25
C TYR A 114 11.77 7.15 11.99
N HIS A 115 12.02 5.96 11.43
CA HIS A 115 12.54 4.83 12.19
C HIS A 115 13.48 3.91 11.39
N GLN A 116 14.46 4.48 10.67
CA GLN A 116 15.42 3.68 9.89
C GLN A 116 16.16 2.65 10.78
N GLY A 117 16.19 1.40 10.30
CA GLY A 117 16.94 0.32 10.94
C GLY A 117 16.31 -0.36 12.15
N LYS A 118 15.13 0.12 12.62
CA LYS A 118 14.43 -0.47 13.79
C LYS A 118 13.28 -1.42 13.40
N TYR A 119 13.16 -1.77 12.14
CA TYR A 119 12.11 -2.68 11.63
C TYR A 119 12.66 -3.60 10.54
N SER A 120 11.99 -4.70 10.32
CA SER A 120 12.25 -5.63 9.22
C SER A 120 10.95 -6.16 8.66
N PHE A 121 10.97 -6.52 7.37
CA PHE A 121 9.82 -7.05 6.66
C PHE A 121 10.03 -8.51 6.31
N TRP A 122 8.97 -9.29 6.44
CA TRP A 122 8.98 -10.71 6.16
C TRP A 122 7.72 -11.12 5.41
N ILE A 123 7.84 -12.02 4.44
CA ILE A 123 6.71 -12.64 3.78
C ILE A 123 6.74 -14.13 4.06
N ILE A 124 5.61 -14.66 4.51
CA ILE A 124 5.39 -16.09 4.66
C ILE A 124 4.59 -16.56 3.46
N LYS A 125 5.14 -17.49 2.69
CA LYS A 125 4.49 -18.09 1.52
C LYS A 125 4.33 -19.58 1.77
N LYS A 126 3.15 -20.12 1.43
CA LYS A 126 2.91 -21.57 1.43
C LYS A 126 2.89 -22.06 -0.01
N ASP A 127 3.77 -22.97 -0.33
CA ASP A 127 3.87 -23.62 -1.63
C ASP A 127 3.96 -25.14 -1.44
N ASN A 128 3.06 -25.91 -2.09
CA ASN A 128 3.01 -27.36 -2.00
C ASN A 128 3.11 -27.91 -0.56
N ASN A 129 2.32 -27.35 0.36
CA ASN A 129 2.32 -27.68 1.79
C ASN A 129 3.61 -27.34 2.57
N VAL A 130 4.57 -26.69 1.95
CA VAL A 130 5.78 -26.19 2.62
C VAL A 130 5.65 -24.69 2.83
N SER A 131 5.84 -24.24 4.07
CA SER A 131 5.88 -22.81 4.38
C SER A 131 7.32 -22.30 4.27
N LYS A 132 7.50 -21.20 3.54
CA LYS A 132 8.78 -20.49 3.39
C LYS A 132 8.64 -19.10 3.96
N ILE A 133 9.65 -18.64 4.68
CA ILE A 133 9.75 -17.28 5.19
C ILE A 133 10.90 -16.56 4.49
N GLU A 134 10.63 -15.36 3.99
CA GLU A 134 11.59 -14.55 3.24
C GLU A 134 11.70 -13.17 3.85
N LYS A 135 12.94 -12.73 4.14
CA LYS A 135 13.24 -11.40 4.66
C LYS A 135 13.43 -10.40 3.53
N PHE A 136 12.92 -9.19 3.72
CA PHE A 136 13.07 -8.08 2.79
C PHE A 136 13.72 -6.88 3.49
N GLU A 137 14.69 -6.26 2.83
CA GLU A 137 15.36 -5.04 3.31
C GLU A 137 14.48 -3.79 3.13
N GLU A 138 13.59 -3.83 2.13
CA GLU A 138 12.61 -2.77 1.88
C GLU A 138 11.19 -3.33 1.97
N ASN A 139 10.20 -2.43 2.15
CA ASN A 139 8.80 -2.83 2.15
C ASN A 139 8.45 -3.59 0.86
N PRO A 140 8.12 -4.90 0.95
CA PRO A 140 7.85 -5.72 -0.23
C PRO A 140 6.48 -5.45 -0.85
N ILE A 141 5.56 -4.82 -0.12
CA ILE A 141 4.22 -4.50 -0.63
C ILE A 141 4.27 -3.09 -1.22
N LYS A 142 4.29 -3.04 -2.53
CA LYS A 142 4.22 -1.81 -3.32
C LYS A 142 2.80 -1.62 -3.83
N ASN A 143 2.39 -0.38 -4.03
CA ASN A 143 1.11 -0.13 -4.69
C ASN A 143 1.21 -0.50 -6.19
N SER A 144 0.06 -0.72 -6.82
CA SER A 144 0.01 -1.11 -8.24
C SER A 144 0.72 -0.09 -9.15
N TYR A 145 0.64 1.19 -8.82
CA TYR A 145 1.29 2.25 -9.57
C TYR A 145 2.83 2.19 -9.46
N GLU A 146 3.36 1.94 -8.26
CA GLU A 146 4.82 1.73 -8.08
C GLU A 146 5.33 0.49 -8.81
N LEU A 147 4.52 -0.57 -8.87
CA LEU A 147 4.85 -1.77 -9.64
C LEU A 147 4.93 -1.48 -11.15
N LEU A 148 3.99 -0.69 -11.70
CA LEU A 148 4.06 -0.26 -13.09
C LEU A 148 5.37 0.49 -13.39
N TRP A 149 5.75 1.44 -12.54
CA TRP A 149 7.02 2.16 -12.69
C TRP A 149 8.25 1.28 -12.52
N GLN A 150 8.18 0.24 -11.70
CA GLN A 150 9.25 -0.74 -11.59
C GLN A 150 9.46 -1.50 -12.91
N GLU A 151 8.37 -1.84 -13.62
CA GLU A 151 8.46 -2.46 -14.94
C GLU A 151 9.09 -1.51 -15.98
N VAL A 152 8.76 -0.20 -15.96
CA VAL A 152 9.42 0.78 -16.84
C VAL A 152 10.92 0.87 -16.56
N ARG A 153 11.33 0.87 -15.28
CA ARG A 153 12.77 0.85 -14.90
C ARG A 153 13.48 -0.39 -15.45
N ARG A 154 12.87 -1.58 -15.29
CA ARG A 154 13.42 -2.84 -15.81
C ARG A 154 13.54 -2.84 -17.33
N ALA A 155 12.60 -2.23 -18.03
CA ALA A 155 12.66 -2.10 -19.48
C ALA A 155 13.87 -1.29 -19.95
N LYS A 156 14.22 -0.24 -19.21
CA LYS A 156 15.41 0.57 -19.46
C LYS A 156 16.72 -0.21 -19.26
N GLU A 157 16.68 -1.29 -18.47
CA GLU A 157 17.79 -2.21 -18.19
C GLU A 157 17.83 -3.45 -19.11
N ASN A 158 17.04 -3.49 -20.18
CA ASN A 158 17.00 -4.53 -21.23
C ASN A 158 16.37 -5.89 -20.88
N ASN A 159 15.38 -5.93 -19.98
CA ASN A 159 14.84 -7.22 -19.49
C ASN A 159 13.32 -7.44 -19.69
N ILE A 160 12.64 -6.82 -20.67
CA ILE A 160 11.18 -6.94 -20.78
C ILE A 160 10.71 -7.12 -22.22
N SER A 161 9.60 -7.88 -22.37
CA SER A 161 8.82 -7.98 -23.59
C SER A 161 8.19 -6.64 -23.95
N TRP A 162 8.32 -6.24 -25.21
CA TRP A 162 7.78 -5.02 -25.80
C TRP A 162 6.27 -4.80 -25.51
N VAL A 163 5.46 -5.84 -25.69
CA VAL A 163 4.00 -5.78 -25.48
C VAL A 163 3.64 -5.42 -24.04
N SER A 164 4.37 -5.95 -23.07
CA SER A 164 4.17 -5.64 -21.66
C SER A 164 4.48 -4.17 -21.36
N LEU A 165 5.52 -3.61 -21.99
CA LEU A 165 5.95 -2.24 -21.73
C LEU A 165 4.91 -1.20 -22.19
N GLN A 166 4.31 -1.38 -23.37
CA GLN A 166 3.26 -0.51 -23.87
C GLN A 166 2.06 -0.45 -22.91
N ASN A 167 1.57 -1.61 -22.48
CA ASN A 167 0.46 -1.68 -21.53
C ASN A 167 0.80 -1.03 -20.18
N VAL A 168 2.01 -1.21 -19.71
CA VAL A 168 2.48 -0.59 -18.46
C VAL A 168 2.51 0.93 -18.60
N MET A 169 3.10 1.47 -19.67
CA MET A 169 3.16 2.91 -19.93
C MET A 169 1.77 3.51 -20.08
N ARG A 170 0.88 2.86 -20.85
CA ARG A 170 -0.50 3.26 -20.98
C ARG A 170 -1.17 3.41 -19.61
N ARG A 171 -1.11 2.38 -18.77
CA ARG A 171 -1.72 2.39 -17.42
C ARG A 171 -1.14 3.49 -16.53
N ILE A 172 0.16 3.79 -16.64
CA ILE A 172 0.77 4.91 -15.90
C ILE A 172 0.20 6.24 -16.39
N ILE A 173 0.13 6.44 -17.70
CA ILE A 173 -0.40 7.65 -18.32
C ILE A 173 -1.86 7.85 -17.92
N GLU A 174 -2.71 6.85 -18.10
CA GLU A 174 -4.12 6.90 -17.73
C GLU A 174 -4.29 7.22 -16.24
N TYR A 175 -3.57 6.53 -15.36
CA TYR A 175 -3.66 6.77 -13.92
C TYR A 175 -3.19 8.17 -13.54
N TYR A 176 -2.04 8.57 -14.05
CA TYR A 176 -1.42 9.84 -13.64
C TYR A 176 -2.17 11.04 -14.20
N PHE A 177 -2.37 11.09 -15.50
CA PHE A 177 -2.93 12.27 -16.14
C PHE A 177 -4.46 12.36 -15.97
N ARG A 178 -5.18 11.25 -15.98
CA ARG A 178 -6.63 11.25 -15.79
C ARG A 178 -7.04 11.51 -14.34
N ILE A 179 -6.32 10.95 -13.36
CA ILE A 179 -6.71 11.04 -11.94
C ILE A 179 -6.03 12.20 -11.23
N LEU A 180 -4.74 12.43 -11.49
CA LEU A 180 -3.92 13.41 -10.77
C LEU A 180 -3.70 14.70 -11.54
N GLY A 181 -3.69 14.66 -12.87
CA GLY A 181 -3.20 15.76 -13.71
C GLY A 181 -4.27 16.72 -14.16
N SER A 182 -5.57 16.44 -14.00
CA SER A 182 -6.68 17.27 -14.56
C SER A 182 -6.42 17.66 -16.03
N PHE A 183 -5.86 16.73 -16.81
CA PHE A 183 -5.54 16.99 -18.20
C PHE A 183 -6.86 16.89 -19.00
N GLU A 184 -7.50 18.04 -19.19
CA GLU A 184 -8.56 18.19 -20.16
C GLU A 184 -7.93 18.29 -21.55
N HIS A 185 -8.25 17.31 -22.39
CA HIS A 185 -8.05 17.25 -23.86
C HIS A 185 -6.96 18.18 -24.42
N ASN A 186 -5.74 17.68 -24.54
CA ASN A 186 -4.71 18.42 -25.26
C ASN A 186 -4.24 17.60 -26.47
N ASP A 187 -4.98 17.72 -27.57
CA ASP A 187 -4.58 17.19 -28.90
C ASP A 187 -3.24 17.77 -29.38
N SER A 188 -2.72 18.79 -28.69
CA SER A 188 -1.49 19.51 -29.03
C SER A 188 -0.22 18.87 -28.44
N LEU A 189 -0.29 17.85 -27.59
CA LEU A 189 0.93 17.24 -27.01
C LEU A 189 1.87 16.69 -28.07
N SER A 190 1.34 16.17 -29.18
CA SER A 190 2.17 15.66 -30.28
C SER A 190 2.94 16.77 -31.02
N GLU A 191 2.54 18.03 -30.92
CA GLU A 191 3.22 19.15 -31.54
C GLU A 191 4.58 19.47 -30.91
N TYR A 192 4.78 19.08 -29.66
CA TYR A 192 6.07 19.21 -28.96
C TYR A 192 7.15 18.25 -29.47
N PHE A 193 6.81 17.32 -30.38
CA PHE A 193 7.75 16.36 -30.93
C PHE A 193 8.06 16.74 -32.40
N GLU A 194 9.34 16.83 -32.74
CA GLU A 194 9.76 17.17 -34.11
C GLU A 194 9.79 15.95 -35.04
N ASN A 195 10.15 14.78 -34.47
CA ASN A 195 10.29 13.53 -35.22
C ASN A 195 8.91 12.88 -35.47
N ILE A 196 8.67 12.45 -36.71
CA ILE A 196 7.41 11.81 -37.14
C ILE A 196 7.11 10.53 -36.37
N GLU A 197 8.12 9.73 -36.05
CA GLU A 197 7.94 8.50 -35.26
C GLU A 197 7.56 8.84 -33.82
N GLU A 198 8.22 9.82 -33.20
CA GLU A 198 7.89 10.29 -31.85
C GLU A 198 6.47 10.86 -31.81
N LYS A 199 6.05 11.62 -32.83
CA LYS A 199 4.66 12.09 -32.96
C LYS A 199 3.66 10.95 -33.02
N ARG A 200 3.94 9.90 -33.79
CA ARG A 200 3.08 8.70 -33.89
C ARG A 200 2.95 7.98 -32.54
N VAL A 201 4.07 7.80 -31.86
CA VAL A 201 4.08 7.19 -30.52
C VAL A 201 3.32 8.05 -29.50
N CYS A 202 3.54 9.37 -29.52
CA CYS A 202 2.80 10.29 -28.66
C CYS A 202 1.30 10.23 -28.93
N ASN A 203 0.89 10.26 -30.20
CA ASN A 203 -0.52 10.14 -30.58
C ASN A 203 -1.13 8.81 -30.17
N SER A 204 -0.37 7.71 -30.21
CA SER A 204 -0.86 6.43 -29.70
C SER A 204 -1.10 6.46 -28.19
N PHE A 205 -0.24 7.15 -27.43
CA PHE A 205 -0.48 7.36 -26.00
C PHE A 205 -1.70 8.27 -25.74
N ILE A 206 -1.91 9.32 -26.56
CA ILE A 206 -3.04 10.25 -26.42
C ILE A 206 -4.38 9.58 -26.80
N SER A 207 -4.40 8.77 -27.86
CA SER A 207 -5.64 8.07 -28.27
C SER A 207 -6.21 7.20 -27.15
N TRP A 208 -5.36 6.64 -26.31
CA TRP A 208 -5.80 5.89 -25.15
C TRP A 208 -6.42 6.76 -24.05
N PHE A 209 -6.16 8.08 -24.06
CA PHE A 209 -6.80 9.04 -23.16
C PHE A 209 -8.24 9.38 -23.54
N ASN A 210 -8.46 9.49 -24.84
CA ASN A 210 -9.72 9.98 -25.39
C ASN A 210 -10.79 8.90 -25.51
N ASP A 211 -10.38 7.62 -25.47
CA ASP A 211 -11.29 6.49 -25.52
C ASP A 211 -11.93 6.25 -24.16
N GLY A 212 -12.86 7.15 -23.79
CA GLY A 212 -13.67 7.08 -22.58
C GLY A 212 -14.71 5.97 -22.56
N SER A 213 -14.70 5.04 -23.52
CA SER A 213 -15.60 3.91 -23.61
C SER A 213 -15.10 2.77 -22.75
N HIS A 214 -15.94 2.36 -21.84
CA HIS A 214 -15.82 1.28 -20.87
C HIS A 214 -15.79 -0.14 -21.48
N GLU A 215 -15.29 -0.30 -22.67
CA GLU A 215 -15.04 -1.63 -23.20
C GLU A 215 -13.53 -1.85 -23.19
N ILE A 216 -13.12 -2.90 -22.48
CA ILE A 216 -11.88 -3.61 -22.71
C ILE A 216 -11.99 -4.12 -24.16
N SER A 217 -11.84 -3.22 -25.13
CA SER A 217 -11.64 -3.61 -26.49
C SER A 217 -10.26 -4.22 -26.57
N ASP A 218 -10.26 -5.51 -26.87
CA ASP A 218 -9.14 -6.32 -27.18
C ASP A 218 -7.99 -5.53 -27.78
N ASP A 219 -6.82 -5.71 -27.20
CA ASP A 219 -5.49 -5.43 -27.64
C ASP A 219 -5.36 -5.10 -29.14
N LEU A 220 -5.68 -3.88 -29.52
CA LEU A 220 -5.23 -3.34 -30.80
C LEU A 220 -3.74 -3.06 -30.68
N PHE A 221 -2.98 -4.13 -30.77
CA PHE A 221 -1.52 -4.04 -30.93
C PHE A 221 -1.24 -3.45 -32.30
N VAL A 222 -0.80 -2.21 -32.33
CA VAL A 222 -0.06 -1.72 -33.51
C VAL A 222 1.29 -2.43 -33.46
N GLN A 223 1.35 -3.58 -34.11
CA GLN A 223 2.62 -4.21 -34.50
C GLN A 223 3.31 -3.33 -35.54
N SER A 224 3.86 -2.19 -35.13
CA SER A 224 4.91 -1.57 -35.90
C SER A 224 6.20 -2.28 -35.53
N GLN A 225 6.58 -3.23 -36.36
CA GLN A 225 7.79 -4.07 -36.19
C GLN A 225 9.09 -3.26 -36.16
N ASP A 226 9.05 -1.95 -36.39
CA ASP A 226 10.22 -1.11 -36.60
C ASP A 226 10.47 -0.01 -35.54
N THR A 227 9.55 0.18 -34.58
CA THR A 227 9.76 1.25 -33.57
C THR A 227 10.50 0.69 -32.36
N SER A 228 11.68 1.21 -32.08
CA SER A 228 12.51 0.71 -30.97
C SER A 228 11.91 1.06 -29.59
N ILE A 229 12.13 0.21 -28.59
CA ILE A 229 11.77 0.46 -27.19
C ILE A 229 12.29 1.81 -26.71
N GLU A 230 13.44 2.23 -27.21
CA GLU A 230 14.08 3.52 -26.87
C GLU A 230 13.23 4.72 -27.26
N ILE A 231 12.56 4.69 -28.41
CA ILE A 231 11.67 5.78 -28.86
C ILE A 231 10.48 5.91 -27.92
N TYR A 232 9.88 4.80 -27.52
CA TYR A 232 8.76 4.83 -26.57
C TYR A 232 9.17 5.34 -25.19
N LEU A 233 10.31 4.91 -24.67
CA LEU A 233 10.85 5.43 -23.42
C LEU A 233 11.14 6.92 -23.49
N LYS A 234 11.71 7.37 -24.60
CA LYS A 234 12.00 8.78 -24.86
C LYS A 234 10.73 9.63 -24.93
N VAL A 235 9.74 9.17 -25.69
CA VAL A 235 8.45 9.87 -25.81
C VAL A 235 7.74 9.90 -24.47
N PHE A 236 7.71 8.79 -23.75
CA PHE A 236 7.11 8.70 -22.42
C PHE A 236 7.76 9.70 -21.44
N GLU A 237 9.08 9.76 -21.38
CA GLU A 237 9.81 10.75 -20.57
C GLU A 237 9.47 12.19 -20.98
N ASN A 238 9.49 12.48 -22.28
CA ASN A 238 9.21 13.81 -22.81
C ASN A 238 7.78 14.25 -22.52
N MET A 239 6.79 13.37 -22.54
CA MET A 239 5.42 13.70 -22.15
C MET A 239 5.36 14.29 -20.74
N PHE A 240 6.06 13.70 -19.77
CA PHE A 240 6.14 14.26 -18.41
C PHE A 240 6.87 15.60 -18.37
N LYS A 241 7.90 15.80 -19.21
CA LYS A 241 8.64 17.06 -19.28
C LYS A 241 7.79 18.21 -19.83
N VAL A 242 7.18 18.02 -21.01
CA VAL A 242 6.40 19.06 -21.67
C VAL A 242 5.12 19.43 -20.92
N THR A 243 4.60 18.51 -20.13
CA THR A 243 3.44 18.74 -19.28
C THR A 243 3.79 19.34 -17.90
N GLY A 244 5.08 19.61 -17.63
CA GLY A 244 5.52 20.17 -16.34
C GLY A 244 5.63 19.16 -15.19
N HIS A 245 5.54 17.86 -15.48
CA HIS A 245 5.57 16.77 -14.49
C HIS A 245 6.91 16.03 -14.43
N GLU A 246 7.99 16.61 -14.91
CA GLU A 246 9.33 16.00 -14.91
C GLU A 246 9.79 15.54 -13.53
N ALA A 247 9.48 16.32 -12.49
CA ALA A 247 9.84 15.98 -11.11
C ALA A 247 9.22 14.64 -10.66
N HIS A 248 7.97 14.38 -11.05
CA HIS A 248 7.31 13.12 -10.79
C HIS A 248 7.98 11.96 -11.53
N TYR A 249 8.28 12.13 -12.82
CA TYR A 249 9.00 11.14 -13.60
C TYR A 249 10.34 10.78 -12.97
N LYS A 250 11.16 11.76 -12.62
CA LYS A 250 12.47 11.55 -11.97
C LYS A 250 12.33 10.81 -10.65
N MET A 251 11.38 11.21 -9.81
CA MET A 251 11.11 10.55 -8.54
C MET A 251 10.77 9.07 -8.74
N MET A 252 9.86 8.78 -9.67
CA MET A 252 9.40 7.42 -9.91
C MET A 252 10.45 6.55 -10.62
N MET A 253 11.30 7.15 -11.44
CA MET A 253 12.44 6.46 -12.07
C MET A 253 13.66 6.33 -11.15
N GLY A 254 13.67 6.96 -9.98
CA GLY A 254 14.81 6.95 -9.06
C GLY A 254 16.00 7.78 -9.56
N ILE A 255 15.77 8.75 -10.43
CA ILE A 255 16.78 9.66 -10.97
C ILE A 255 16.89 10.88 -10.03
N LYS A 256 18.11 11.19 -9.59
CA LYS A 256 18.39 12.36 -8.76
C LYS A 256 18.45 13.63 -9.58
#